data_daaefaff11e9da2667392043e33d4fd5
#
_entry.id   daaefaff11e9da2667392043e33d4fd5
#
_cell.length_a   1.000
_cell.length_b   1.000
_cell.length_c   1.000
_cell.angle_alpha   90.00
_cell.angle_beta   90.00
_cell.angle_gamma   90.00
#
_symmetry.space_group_name_H-M   'P 1'
#
loop_
_entity.id
_entity.type
_entity.pdbx_description
1 polymer ?
#
loop_
_entity_poly.entity_id
_entity_poly.type
_entity_poly.pdbx_seq_one_letter_code
_entity_poly.pdbx_strand_id
1 'polypeptide(L)'
;MPCFLYRVHNDKGMESREWLSDHVVDYLLNEKPNDCQTPFQFKRTLMRHCLLNGNAYARITWGKDGQPTALHPYPPSAVVPERLSEHRYRYTITEPYSGQVRVCLQEEILHLRYATDDGFMGRSPITICRETLGLGLAQQRHGASVMKDGMMAAGIIKSNDWLNDAKGQKALDALERYRGAKNAGKVPILEGGMGYEKLGMSNQDAEWLASRRFTIEDIARMFNVSPIFLQEYSNSTYSNFSEASRAFLTITMRPWLANFEQQIKSALLLNVPQSGVRYQVEFDTADLLRANPRERFLSYETAIKSGVMCPNEAREREGLPPRDGGDEFSQAWKQHIEVKKHAEHNA
;
A
#
# COMPACT_ATOMS: atom_id res chain seq x y z
N MET A 1 7.27 1.35 9.50
CA MET A 1 8.61 1.74 9.04
C MET A 1 8.98 3.06 9.72
N PRO A 2 10.14 3.13 10.38
CA PRO A 2 10.69 4.40 10.86
C PRO A 2 10.98 5.35 9.69
N CYS A 3 10.95 6.65 9.97
CA CYS A 3 11.18 7.68 8.97
C CYS A 3 12.18 8.68 9.56
N PHE A 4 13.43 8.55 9.21
CA PHE A 4 14.52 9.29 9.82
C PHE A 4 14.80 10.62 9.13
N LEU A 5 15.20 11.60 9.91
CA LEU A 5 15.66 12.89 9.43
C LEU A 5 17.19 12.95 9.45
N TYR A 6 17.78 13.22 8.30
CA TYR A 6 19.22 13.37 8.15
C TYR A 6 19.60 14.82 7.80
N ARG A 7 20.71 15.27 8.36
CA ARG A 7 21.44 16.45 7.86
C ARG A 7 22.48 15.96 6.87
N VAL A 8 22.47 16.54 5.68
CA VAL A 8 23.42 16.21 4.62
C VAL A 8 24.53 17.25 4.62
N HIS A 9 25.76 16.79 4.87
CA HIS A 9 26.96 17.59 4.77
C HIS A 9 27.63 17.31 3.43
N ASN A 10 28.07 18.40 2.77
CA ASN A 10 28.88 18.28 1.56
C ASN A 10 30.26 18.86 1.87
N ASP A 11 31.23 18.00 2.11
CA ASP A 11 32.60 18.39 2.32
C ASP A 11 33.47 17.97 1.13
N LYS A 12 33.99 18.94 0.40
CA LYS A 12 34.86 18.74 -0.78
C LYS A 12 34.31 17.77 -1.83
N GLY A 13 32.99 17.76 -2.03
CA GLY A 13 32.33 16.89 -3.00
C GLY A 13 31.97 15.50 -2.49
N MET A 14 32.27 15.20 -1.23
CA MET A 14 31.78 14.00 -0.54
C MET A 14 30.55 14.35 0.30
N GLU A 15 29.41 13.69 0.02
CA GLU A 15 28.22 13.83 0.83
C GLU A 15 28.27 12.83 1.99
N SER A 16 28.15 13.33 3.22
CA SER A 16 27.95 12.55 4.43
C SER A 16 26.59 12.87 5.03
N ARG A 17 26.02 11.93 5.78
CA ARG A 17 24.71 12.08 6.39
C ARG A 17 24.81 11.87 7.89
N GLU A 18 24.23 12.78 8.66
CA GLU A 18 24.12 12.73 10.09
C GLU A 18 22.66 12.56 10.48
N TRP A 19 22.31 11.53 11.24
CA TRP A 19 20.95 11.33 11.75
C TRP A 19 20.66 12.32 12.87
N LEU A 20 19.54 13.03 12.77
CA LEU A 20 19.09 14.02 13.73
C LEU A 20 18.00 13.46 14.63
N SER A 21 18.35 12.55 15.53
CA SER A 21 17.43 11.92 16.48
C SER A 21 16.73 12.89 17.41
N ASP A 22 17.37 14.00 17.76
CA ASP A 22 16.85 15.01 18.70
C ASP A 22 15.98 16.07 18.01
N HIS A 23 15.78 15.98 16.70
CA HIS A 23 15.00 16.96 15.98
C HIS A 23 13.50 16.73 16.16
N VAL A 24 12.72 17.78 16.39
CA VAL A 24 11.26 17.71 16.59
C VAL A 24 10.53 16.97 15.49
N VAL A 25 10.94 17.11 14.24
CA VAL A 25 10.32 16.39 13.10
C VAL A 25 10.58 14.90 13.22
N ASP A 26 11.77 14.46 13.62
CA ASP A 26 12.06 13.04 13.85
C ASP A 26 11.17 12.48 14.98
N TYR A 27 11.04 13.20 16.08
CA TYR A 27 10.16 12.87 17.19
C TYR A 27 8.68 12.71 16.74
N LEU A 28 8.16 13.67 15.97
CA LEU A 28 6.78 13.62 15.47
C LEU A 28 6.55 12.44 14.52
N LEU A 29 7.55 12.07 13.74
CA LEU A 29 7.41 10.97 12.77
C LEU A 29 7.61 9.59 13.39
N ASN A 30 8.38 9.46 14.49
CA ASN A 30 8.77 8.16 15.02
C ASN A 30 8.28 7.88 16.44
N GLU A 31 8.00 8.92 17.24
CA GLU A 31 7.59 8.75 18.64
C GLU A 31 6.13 9.19 18.85
N LYS A 32 5.78 10.45 18.58
CA LYS A 32 4.45 10.98 18.92
C LYS A 32 3.99 12.05 17.93
N PRO A 33 3.20 11.70 16.91
CA PRO A 33 2.66 12.68 15.96
C PRO A 33 1.61 13.61 16.58
N ASN A 34 0.82 13.11 17.54
CA ASN A 34 -0.22 13.81 18.30
C ASN A 34 -0.58 13.02 19.55
N ASP A 35 -1.50 13.55 20.35
CA ASP A 35 -1.89 12.91 21.62
C ASP A 35 -2.79 11.67 21.48
N CYS A 36 -3.32 11.41 20.27
CA CYS A 36 -4.33 10.38 20.04
C CYS A 36 -3.82 9.19 19.24
N GLN A 37 -2.69 9.30 18.55
CA GLN A 37 -2.24 8.30 17.59
C GLN A 37 -0.76 7.96 17.77
N THR A 38 -0.45 6.67 17.56
CA THR A 38 0.94 6.24 17.38
C THR A 38 1.45 6.64 15.99
N PRO A 39 2.78 6.73 15.78
CA PRO A 39 3.37 7.00 14.47
C PRO A 39 2.90 6.02 13.38
N PHE A 40 2.73 4.75 13.74
CA PHE A 40 2.20 3.74 12.84
C PHE A 40 0.76 4.05 12.42
N GLN A 41 -0.12 4.36 13.39
CA GLN A 41 -1.52 4.69 13.11
C GLN A 41 -1.64 5.95 12.25
N PHE A 42 -0.84 6.97 12.52
CA PHE A 42 -0.79 8.21 11.75
C PHE A 42 -0.41 7.94 10.28
N LYS A 43 0.74 7.31 10.04
CA LYS A 43 1.22 6.97 8.68
C LYS A 43 0.22 6.09 7.93
N ARG A 44 -0.34 5.07 8.62
CA ARG A 44 -1.38 4.19 8.06
C ARG A 44 -2.65 4.96 7.68
N THR A 45 -3.08 5.90 8.50
CA THR A 45 -4.27 6.73 8.22
C THR A 45 -4.05 7.57 6.97
N LEU A 46 -2.91 8.25 6.86
CA LEU A 46 -2.59 9.04 5.66
C LEU A 46 -2.52 8.17 4.41
N MET A 47 -1.84 7.02 4.48
CA MET A 47 -1.76 6.10 3.34
C MET A 47 -3.15 5.61 2.91
N ARG A 48 -4.01 5.24 3.87
CA ARG A 48 -5.38 4.81 3.58
C ARG A 48 -6.20 5.91 2.93
N HIS A 49 -6.11 7.14 3.42
CA HIS A 49 -6.80 8.28 2.81
C HIS A 49 -6.33 8.51 1.38
N CYS A 50 -5.03 8.45 1.14
CA CYS A 50 -4.44 8.64 -0.17
C CYS A 50 -4.88 7.54 -1.16
N LEU A 51 -4.87 6.27 -0.75
CA LEU A 51 -5.30 5.14 -1.57
C LEU A 51 -6.80 5.18 -1.91
N LEU A 52 -7.64 5.56 -0.95
CA LEU A 52 -9.09 5.55 -1.15
C LEU A 52 -9.60 6.82 -1.84
N ASN A 53 -9.02 7.98 -1.54
CA ASN A 53 -9.53 9.28 -1.96
C ASN A 53 -8.58 10.06 -2.89
N GLY A 54 -7.37 9.55 -3.10
CA GLY A 54 -6.32 10.23 -3.88
C GLY A 54 -5.59 11.31 -3.09
N ASN A 55 -6.13 11.74 -1.94
CA ASN A 55 -5.60 12.82 -1.13
C ASN A 55 -5.63 12.45 0.35
N ALA A 56 -4.61 12.87 1.09
CA ALA A 56 -4.56 12.76 2.53
C ALA A 56 -4.07 14.07 3.13
N TYR A 57 -4.71 14.49 4.21
CA TYR A 57 -4.46 15.77 4.85
C TYR A 57 -4.11 15.58 6.32
N ALA A 58 -3.07 16.26 6.78
CA ALA A 58 -2.80 16.44 8.19
C ALA A 58 -2.52 17.90 8.48
N ARG A 59 -3.22 18.48 9.46
CA ARG A 59 -2.95 19.82 9.92
C ARG A 59 -1.70 19.81 10.79
N ILE A 60 -0.80 20.73 10.49
CA ILE A 60 0.42 20.99 11.25
C ILE A 60 0.07 22.02 12.32
N THR A 61 0.32 21.73 13.57
CA THR A 61 0.24 22.72 14.65
C THR A 61 1.65 23.27 14.85
N TRP A 62 1.81 24.58 14.69
CA TRP A 62 3.07 25.27 14.86
C TRP A 62 3.19 25.88 16.26
N GLY A 63 4.36 25.71 16.88
CA GLY A 63 4.73 26.39 18.11
C GLY A 63 5.10 27.86 17.87
N LYS A 64 5.26 28.61 18.95
CA LYS A 64 5.68 30.03 18.90
C LYS A 64 7.11 30.21 18.37
N ASP A 65 7.90 29.18 18.45
CA ASP A 65 9.27 29.07 17.96
C ASP A 65 9.37 28.73 16.47
N GLY A 66 8.22 28.55 15.79
CA GLY A 66 8.17 28.17 14.39
C GLY A 66 8.47 26.69 14.14
N GLN A 67 8.52 25.86 15.19
CA GLN A 67 8.67 24.42 15.06
C GLN A 67 7.30 23.71 15.04
N PRO A 68 7.13 22.62 14.31
CA PRO A 68 5.89 21.82 14.36
C PRO A 68 5.78 21.12 15.71
N THR A 69 4.61 21.16 16.34
CA THR A 69 4.37 20.54 17.64
C THR A 69 3.43 19.35 17.57
N ALA A 70 2.59 19.27 16.57
CA ALA A 70 1.68 18.12 16.37
C ALA A 70 1.22 18.03 14.91
N LEU A 71 0.85 16.79 14.50
CA LEU A 71 0.31 16.46 13.20
C LEU A 71 -1.05 15.78 13.37
N HIS A 72 -2.14 16.46 12.97
CA HIS A 72 -3.50 15.97 13.12
C HIS A 72 -4.09 15.57 11.77
N PRO A 73 -4.30 14.27 11.48
CA PRO A 73 -4.89 13.84 10.22
C PRO A 73 -6.40 14.13 10.20
N TYR A 74 -6.88 14.58 9.06
CA TYR A 74 -8.31 14.82 8.81
C TYR A 74 -8.83 13.90 7.72
N PRO A 75 -10.09 13.40 7.84
CA PRO A 75 -10.70 12.66 6.77
C PRO A 75 -10.84 13.57 5.53
N PRO A 76 -10.54 13.07 4.32
CA PRO A 76 -10.61 13.88 3.10
C PRO A 76 -11.97 14.54 2.85
N SER A 77 -13.06 13.91 3.32
CA SER A 77 -14.42 14.48 3.24
C SER A 77 -14.63 15.73 4.10
N ALA A 78 -13.79 15.96 5.10
CA ALA A 78 -13.86 17.12 5.98
C ALA A 78 -12.97 18.29 5.50
N VAL A 79 -12.21 18.12 4.42
CA VAL A 79 -11.26 19.10 3.90
C VAL A 79 -11.63 19.50 2.49
N VAL A 80 -11.86 20.79 2.28
CA VAL A 80 -12.11 21.37 0.97
C VAL A 80 -10.93 22.24 0.56
N PRO A 81 -10.06 21.73 -0.34
CA PRO A 81 -8.96 22.53 -0.89
C PRO A 81 -9.46 23.49 -1.93
N GLU A 82 -8.89 24.69 -1.94
CA GLU A 82 -9.23 25.76 -2.87
C GLU A 82 -7.97 26.42 -3.39
N ARG A 83 -7.91 26.65 -4.70
CA ARG A 83 -6.81 27.35 -5.35
C ARG A 83 -7.07 28.87 -5.28
N LEU A 84 -6.18 29.60 -4.63
CA LEU A 84 -6.26 31.06 -4.55
C LEU A 84 -5.53 31.75 -5.72
N SER A 85 -4.46 31.16 -6.19
CA SER A 85 -3.69 31.57 -7.37
C SER A 85 -2.97 30.38 -7.96
N GLU A 86 -2.16 30.57 -9.02
CA GLU A 86 -1.38 29.48 -9.65
C GLU A 86 -0.52 28.69 -8.65
N HIS A 87 -0.03 29.36 -7.59
CA HIS A 87 0.93 28.77 -6.63
C HIS A 87 0.47 28.83 -5.17
N ARG A 88 -0.75 29.31 -4.90
CA ARG A 88 -1.27 29.46 -3.54
C ARG A 88 -2.59 28.71 -3.38
N TYR A 89 -2.65 27.99 -2.27
CA TYR A 89 -3.80 27.16 -1.89
C TYR A 89 -4.26 27.51 -0.48
N ARG A 90 -5.53 27.29 -0.20
CA ARG A 90 -6.07 27.26 1.15
C ARG A 90 -6.93 26.00 1.33
N TYR A 91 -7.14 25.63 2.57
CA TYR A 91 -7.90 24.46 2.94
C TYR A 91 -8.95 24.86 3.96
N THR A 92 -10.21 24.62 3.63
CA THR A 92 -11.31 24.78 4.58
C THR A 92 -11.55 23.42 5.24
N ILE A 93 -11.33 23.34 6.54
CA ILE A 93 -11.49 22.12 7.33
C ILE A 93 -12.74 22.25 8.18
N THR A 94 -13.68 21.29 8.08
CA THR A 94 -14.80 21.17 9.00
C THR A 94 -14.45 20.13 10.05
N GLU A 95 -14.36 20.56 11.31
CA GLU A 95 -14.04 19.66 12.44
C GLU A 95 -15.14 18.60 12.59
N PRO A 96 -14.81 17.29 12.52
CA PRO A 96 -15.81 16.23 12.46
C PRO A 96 -16.75 16.17 13.68
N TYR A 97 -16.27 16.57 14.86
CA TYR A 97 -17.03 16.46 16.09
C TYR A 97 -17.73 17.75 16.51
N SER A 98 -17.09 18.90 16.29
CA SER A 98 -17.64 20.20 16.70
C SER A 98 -18.40 20.94 15.61
N GLY A 99 -18.21 20.52 14.34
CA GLY A 99 -18.74 21.23 13.20
C GLY A 99 -18.09 22.60 12.93
N GLN A 100 -17.08 22.98 13.72
CA GLN A 100 -16.37 24.24 13.52
C GLN A 100 -15.63 24.24 12.20
N VAL A 101 -15.73 25.36 11.49
CA VAL A 101 -15.02 25.56 10.23
C VAL A 101 -13.73 26.33 10.51
N ARG A 102 -12.62 25.79 10.01
CA ARG A 102 -11.30 26.41 10.11
C ARG A 102 -10.73 26.57 8.71
N VAL A 103 -10.17 27.74 8.45
CA VAL A 103 -9.42 28.00 7.21
C VAL A 103 -7.94 27.91 7.52
N CYS A 104 -7.22 27.06 6.79
CA CYS A 104 -5.78 26.86 6.92
C CYS A 104 -5.10 27.21 5.62
N LEU A 105 -3.90 27.77 5.71
CA LEU A 105 -3.03 28.01 4.56
C LEU A 105 -2.25 26.74 4.19
N GLN A 106 -1.61 26.77 3.03
CA GLN A 106 -0.86 25.61 2.54
C GLN A 106 0.31 25.22 3.46
N GLU A 107 0.88 26.16 4.20
CA GLU A 107 1.98 25.96 5.14
C GLU A 107 1.53 25.27 6.45
N GLU A 108 0.23 25.23 6.69
CA GLU A 108 -0.37 24.59 7.86
C GLU A 108 -0.86 23.16 7.57
N ILE A 109 -0.71 22.68 6.31
CA ILE A 109 -1.26 21.39 5.89
C ILE A 109 -0.19 20.54 5.22
N LEU A 110 0.05 19.37 5.80
CA LEU A 110 0.73 18.27 5.09
C LEU A 110 -0.29 17.63 4.16
N HIS A 111 -0.18 17.86 2.86
CA HIS A 111 -1.07 17.31 1.83
C HIS A 111 -0.35 16.28 0.98
N LEU A 112 -0.64 15.01 1.21
CA LEU A 112 -0.18 13.89 0.39
C LEU A 112 -1.13 13.68 -0.78
N ARG A 113 -0.60 13.58 -2.00
CA ARG A 113 -1.36 13.38 -3.24
C ARG A 113 -0.94 12.09 -3.91
N TYR A 114 -1.91 11.31 -4.36
CA TYR A 114 -1.66 10.25 -5.34
C TYR A 114 -1.64 10.87 -6.74
N ALA A 115 -1.56 10.11 -7.78
CA ALA A 115 -1.51 10.56 -9.17
C ALA A 115 -2.25 11.91 -9.39
N THR A 116 -1.51 12.97 -9.68
CA THR A 116 -2.05 14.30 -9.89
C THR A 116 -1.78 14.76 -11.32
N ASP A 117 -2.78 15.39 -11.97
CA ASP A 117 -2.65 15.91 -13.32
C ASP A 117 -2.19 17.38 -13.30
N ASP A 118 -2.54 18.13 -12.26
CA ASP A 118 -2.31 19.58 -12.13
C ASP A 118 -1.43 19.98 -10.94
N GLY A 119 -0.89 19.00 -10.21
CA GLY A 119 -0.11 19.22 -8.99
C GLY A 119 -0.93 19.68 -7.78
N PHE A 120 -2.25 19.91 -7.94
CA PHE A 120 -3.11 20.40 -6.88
C PHE A 120 -3.92 19.31 -6.20
N MET A 121 -4.65 18.50 -6.97
CA MET A 121 -5.47 17.41 -6.45
C MET A 121 -4.97 16.07 -6.92
N GLY A 122 -4.87 15.12 -5.99
CA GLY A 122 -4.61 13.73 -6.31
C GLY A 122 -5.88 13.00 -6.74
N ARG A 123 -5.74 12.06 -7.67
CA ARG A 123 -6.83 11.19 -8.15
C ARG A 123 -6.75 9.84 -7.46
N SER A 124 -7.85 9.36 -6.92
CA SER A 124 -7.90 8.04 -6.28
C SER A 124 -7.65 6.92 -7.30
N PRO A 125 -6.89 5.88 -6.95
CA PRO A 125 -6.83 4.63 -7.73
C PRO A 125 -8.23 4.08 -8.05
N ILE A 126 -9.18 4.20 -7.10
CA ILE A 126 -10.57 3.79 -7.27
C ILE A 126 -11.25 4.60 -8.38
N THR A 127 -11.01 5.89 -8.43
CA THR A 127 -11.57 6.75 -9.49
C THR A 127 -10.95 6.45 -10.86
N ILE A 128 -9.64 6.18 -10.88
CA ILE A 128 -8.90 5.85 -12.12
C ILE A 128 -9.40 4.52 -12.69
N CYS A 129 -9.61 3.52 -11.84
CA CYS A 129 -10.01 2.16 -12.25
C CYS A 129 -11.51 1.87 -12.01
N ARG A 130 -12.37 2.89 -12.01
CA ARG A 130 -13.80 2.75 -11.67
C ARG A 130 -14.53 1.73 -12.53
N GLU A 131 -14.21 1.65 -13.82
CA GLU A 131 -14.85 0.71 -14.76
C GLU A 131 -14.49 -0.74 -14.41
N THR A 132 -13.21 -1.00 -14.12
CA THR A 132 -12.74 -2.33 -13.67
C THR A 132 -13.41 -2.76 -12.37
N LEU A 133 -13.49 -1.84 -11.40
CA LEU A 133 -14.18 -2.10 -10.13
C LEU A 133 -15.69 -2.29 -10.35
N GLY A 134 -16.29 -1.51 -11.22
CA GLY A 134 -17.70 -1.64 -11.59
C GLY A 134 -18.02 -3.00 -12.19
N LEU A 135 -17.18 -3.48 -13.10
CA LEU A 135 -17.29 -4.81 -13.69
C LEU A 135 -17.16 -5.91 -12.63
N GLY A 136 -16.14 -5.84 -11.75
CA GLY A 136 -15.95 -6.79 -10.66
C GLY A 136 -17.14 -6.86 -9.70
N LEU A 137 -17.72 -5.70 -9.34
CA LEU A 137 -18.94 -5.63 -8.52
C LEU A 137 -20.17 -6.21 -9.24
N ALA A 138 -20.31 -5.96 -10.54
CA ALA A 138 -21.40 -6.53 -11.33
C ALA A 138 -21.29 -8.05 -11.40
N GLN A 139 -20.11 -8.59 -11.65
CA GLN A 139 -19.84 -10.03 -11.63
C GLN A 139 -20.14 -10.67 -10.26
N GLN A 140 -19.74 -10.01 -9.17
CA GLN A 140 -20.02 -10.47 -7.81
C GLN A 140 -21.54 -10.49 -7.53
N ARG A 141 -22.27 -9.44 -7.91
CA ARG A 141 -23.73 -9.38 -7.76
C ARG A 141 -24.43 -10.44 -8.60
N HIS A 142 -24.01 -10.62 -9.85
CA HIS A 142 -24.55 -11.67 -10.73
C HIS A 142 -24.34 -13.06 -10.12
N GLY A 143 -23.12 -13.39 -9.68
CA GLY A 143 -22.84 -14.67 -9.03
C GLY A 143 -23.63 -14.88 -7.73
N ALA A 144 -23.80 -13.83 -6.92
CA ALA A 144 -24.61 -13.89 -5.71
C ALA A 144 -26.10 -14.13 -6.03
N SER A 145 -26.64 -13.51 -7.09
CA SER A 145 -28.01 -13.72 -7.57
C SER A 145 -28.20 -15.16 -8.05
N VAL A 146 -27.29 -15.64 -8.91
CA VAL A 146 -27.32 -17.03 -9.40
C VAL A 146 -27.29 -18.04 -8.24
N MET A 147 -26.46 -17.79 -7.21
CA MET A 147 -26.40 -18.65 -6.03
C MET A 147 -27.65 -18.55 -5.14
N LYS A 148 -28.21 -17.34 -5.01
CA LYS A 148 -29.44 -17.11 -4.22
C LYS A 148 -30.67 -17.76 -4.85
N ASP A 149 -30.82 -17.57 -6.16
CA ASP A 149 -32.01 -18.04 -6.90
C ASP A 149 -31.89 -19.56 -7.24
N GLY A 150 -30.76 -20.18 -6.95
CA GLY A 150 -30.41 -21.53 -7.26
C GLY A 150 -30.08 -21.71 -8.75
N MET A 151 -29.14 -22.60 -9.03
CA MET A 151 -28.68 -22.90 -10.40
C MET A 151 -29.78 -23.47 -11.33
N MET A 152 -31.04 -23.54 -10.86
CA MET A 152 -32.19 -24.07 -11.58
C MET A 152 -33.05 -23.03 -12.30
N ALA A 153 -32.67 -21.74 -12.27
CA ALA A 153 -33.50 -20.69 -12.86
C ALA A 153 -33.46 -20.62 -14.40
N ALA A 154 -32.62 -21.41 -15.06
CA ALA A 154 -32.52 -21.40 -16.52
C ALA A 154 -32.88 -22.76 -17.11
N GLY A 155 -34.13 -23.09 -17.02
CA GLY A 155 -34.70 -24.24 -17.70
C GLY A 155 -36.04 -23.90 -18.35
N ILE A 156 -36.39 -24.63 -19.38
CA ILE A 156 -37.68 -24.55 -20.04
C ILE A 156 -38.50 -25.77 -19.62
N ILE A 157 -39.74 -25.51 -19.20
CA ILE A 157 -40.73 -26.62 -19.06
C ILE A 157 -41.32 -26.81 -20.44
N LYS A 158 -41.14 -27.98 -21.02
CA LYS A 158 -41.79 -28.40 -22.24
C LYS A 158 -43.04 -29.22 -21.86
N SER A 159 -44.17 -28.86 -22.44
CA SER A 159 -45.41 -29.64 -22.35
C SER A 159 -45.85 -30.01 -23.74
N ASN A 160 -46.34 -31.23 -23.90
CA ASN A 160 -46.88 -31.68 -25.17
C ASN A 160 -48.27 -31.08 -25.48
N ASP A 161 -48.96 -30.58 -24.43
CA ASP A 161 -50.29 -29.98 -24.54
C ASP A 161 -50.23 -28.48 -24.17
N TRP A 162 -51.18 -27.72 -24.70
CA TRP A 162 -51.38 -26.35 -24.29
C TRP A 162 -51.75 -26.26 -22.81
N LEU A 163 -50.93 -25.53 -22.04
CA LEU A 163 -51.19 -25.27 -20.62
C LEU A 163 -52.21 -24.12 -20.51
N ASN A 164 -53.31 -24.36 -19.81
CA ASN A 164 -54.17 -23.26 -19.37
C ASN A 164 -53.52 -22.58 -18.17
N ASP A 165 -53.89 -21.31 -17.86
CA ASP A 165 -53.32 -20.50 -16.84
C ASP A 165 -53.22 -21.18 -15.48
N ALA A 166 -54.25 -21.99 -15.09
CA ALA A 166 -54.30 -22.69 -13.84
C ALA A 166 -53.26 -23.84 -13.76
N LYS A 167 -53.02 -24.56 -14.86
CA LYS A 167 -52.01 -25.63 -14.94
C LYS A 167 -50.59 -25.03 -15.00
N GLY A 168 -50.44 -23.92 -15.74
CA GLY A 168 -49.19 -23.18 -15.80
C GLY A 168 -48.76 -22.65 -14.44
N GLN A 169 -49.70 -22.05 -13.69
CA GLN A 169 -49.42 -21.55 -12.36
C GLN A 169 -49.05 -22.67 -11.37
N LYS A 170 -49.76 -23.81 -11.39
CA LYS A 170 -49.37 -24.95 -10.55
C LYS A 170 -47.98 -25.51 -10.85
N ALA A 171 -47.57 -25.51 -12.10
CA ALA A 171 -46.23 -25.94 -12.50
C ALA A 171 -45.16 -24.96 -12.00
N LEU A 172 -45.41 -23.65 -12.08
CA LEU A 172 -44.55 -22.62 -11.53
C LEU A 172 -44.43 -22.72 -10.01
N ASP A 173 -45.54 -22.88 -9.29
CA ASP A 173 -45.59 -23.00 -7.84
C ASP A 173 -44.85 -24.30 -7.37
N ALA A 174 -44.94 -25.37 -8.15
CA ALA A 174 -44.19 -26.59 -7.89
C ALA A 174 -42.68 -26.37 -8.01
N LEU A 175 -42.25 -25.64 -9.04
CA LEU A 175 -40.81 -25.31 -9.22
C LEU A 175 -40.29 -24.33 -8.18
N GLU A 176 -41.08 -23.37 -7.74
CA GLU A 176 -40.67 -22.41 -6.70
C GLU A 176 -40.34 -23.11 -5.37
N ARG A 177 -41.01 -24.20 -5.04
CA ARG A 177 -40.71 -25.02 -3.83
C ARG A 177 -39.32 -25.66 -3.88
N TYR A 178 -38.72 -25.78 -5.06
CA TYR A 178 -37.40 -26.37 -5.27
C TYR A 178 -36.32 -25.33 -5.54
N ARG A 179 -36.69 -24.06 -5.59
CA ARG A 179 -35.74 -22.93 -5.72
C ARG A 179 -34.93 -22.69 -4.45
N GLY A 180 -33.71 -22.24 -4.63
CA GLY A 180 -32.82 -21.79 -3.56
C GLY A 180 -31.84 -22.84 -3.05
N ALA A 181 -30.75 -22.37 -2.48
CA ALA A 181 -29.61 -23.18 -2.02
C ALA A 181 -29.99 -24.28 -1.00
N LYS A 182 -31.05 -24.07 -0.23
CA LYS A 182 -31.59 -25.07 0.73
C LYS A 182 -32.21 -26.30 0.05
N ASN A 183 -32.59 -26.19 -1.21
CA ASN A 183 -33.24 -27.21 -1.99
C ASN A 183 -32.33 -27.78 -3.10
N ALA A 184 -31.08 -27.38 -3.13
CA ALA A 184 -30.10 -27.89 -4.07
C ALA A 184 -29.98 -29.43 -3.95
N GLY A 185 -30.09 -30.11 -5.09
CA GLY A 185 -30.08 -31.59 -5.13
C GLY A 185 -31.45 -32.28 -5.01
N LYS A 186 -32.53 -31.55 -4.74
CA LYS A 186 -33.89 -32.14 -4.79
C LYS A 186 -34.38 -32.18 -6.24
N VAL A 187 -35.03 -33.29 -6.61
CA VAL A 187 -35.58 -33.51 -7.95
C VAL A 187 -37.09 -33.16 -7.94
N PRO A 188 -37.53 -32.18 -8.73
CA PRO A 188 -38.94 -31.87 -8.86
C PRO A 188 -39.67 -32.99 -9.62
N ILE A 189 -40.87 -33.35 -9.16
CA ILE A 189 -41.76 -34.25 -9.88
C ILE A 189 -42.61 -33.40 -10.82
N LEU A 190 -42.53 -33.71 -12.11
CA LEU A 190 -43.33 -33.06 -13.15
C LEU A 190 -44.43 -34.00 -13.57
N GLU A 191 -45.69 -33.53 -13.55
CA GLU A 191 -46.88 -34.30 -13.92
C GLU A 191 -47.33 -33.95 -15.35
N GLY A 192 -48.14 -34.82 -15.95
CA GLY A 192 -48.85 -34.52 -17.21
C GLY A 192 -47.97 -34.44 -18.46
N GLY A 193 -46.93 -35.25 -18.53
CA GLY A 193 -46.06 -35.26 -19.72
C GLY A 193 -45.17 -34.05 -19.87
N MET A 194 -44.97 -33.25 -18.79
CA MET A 194 -44.05 -32.13 -18.80
C MET A 194 -42.62 -32.62 -18.69
N GLY A 195 -41.76 -32.13 -19.57
CA GLY A 195 -40.31 -32.32 -19.52
C GLY A 195 -39.61 -31.03 -19.05
N TYR A 196 -38.58 -31.17 -18.23
CA TYR A 196 -37.69 -30.06 -17.87
C TYR A 196 -36.42 -30.17 -18.70
N GLU A 197 -36.13 -29.15 -19.48
CA GLU A 197 -34.90 -29.04 -20.21
C GLU A 197 -34.05 -27.88 -19.62
N LYS A 198 -32.91 -28.24 -19.05
CA LYS A 198 -31.96 -27.26 -18.52
C LYS A 198 -31.32 -26.51 -19.70
N LEU A 199 -31.53 -25.23 -19.80
CA LEU A 199 -30.75 -24.37 -20.69
C LEU A 199 -29.33 -24.35 -20.13
N GLY A 200 -28.46 -25.05 -20.79
CA GLY A 200 -27.16 -25.48 -20.26
C GLY A 200 -26.31 -24.39 -19.62
N MET A 201 -25.74 -24.71 -18.47
CA MET A 201 -24.79 -23.89 -17.73
C MET A 201 -23.48 -24.63 -17.39
N SER A 202 -23.11 -25.70 -18.07
CA SER A 202 -21.92 -26.47 -17.69
C SER A 202 -20.58 -25.76 -17.98
N ASN A 203 -20.52 -24.80 -18.92
CA ASN A 203 -19.31 -24.00 -19.18
C ASN A 203 -19.26 -22.70 -18.36
N GLN A 204 -20.40 -22.18 -17.89
CA GLN A 204 -20.49 -20.90 -17.20
C GLN A 204 -19.88 -20.93 -15.80
N ASP A 205 -19.87 -22.08 -15.12
CA ASP A 205 -19.25 -22.20 -13.79
C ASP A 205 -17.72 -22.08 -13.87
N ALA A 206 -17.11 -22.67 -14.88
CA ALA A 206 -15.67 -22.57 -15.13
C ALA A 206 -15.29 -21.15 -15.57
N GLU A 207 -16.09 -20.54 -16.45
CA GLU A 207 -15.90 -19.15 -16.89
C GLU A 207 -16.09 -18.16 -15.73
N TRP A 208 -17.03 -18.41 -14.82
CA TRP A 208 -17.25 -17.57 -13.66
C TRP A 208 -16.08 -17.63 -12.67
N LEU A 209 -15.52 -18.83 -12.41
CA LEU A 209 -14.30 -18.97 -11.59
C LEU A 209 -13.11 -18.29 -12.22
N ALA A 210 -12.92 -18.43 -13.54
CA ALA A 210 -11.86 -17.72 -14.28
C ALA A 210 -12.04 -16.21 -14.19
N SER A 211 -13.26 -15.72 -14.33
CA SER A 211 -13.62 -14.31 -14.20
C SER A 211 -13.33 -13.74 -12.79
N ARG A 212 -13.57 -14.51 -11.73
CA ARG A 212 -13.22 -14.08 -10.37
C ARG A 212 -11.71 -13.97 -10.15
N ARG A 213 -10.92 -14.89 -10.69
CA ARG A 213 -9.45 -14.80 -10.65
C ARG A 213 -8.97 -13.58 -11.39
N PHE A 214 -9.51 -13.34 -12.59
CA PHE A 214 -9.19 -12.13 -13.37
C PHE A 214 -9.48 -10.84 -12.59
N THR A 215 -10.61 -10.79 -11.84
CA THR A 215 -10.95 -9.64 -10.99
C THR A 215 -9.91 -9.41 -9.88
N ILE A 216 -9.36 -10.48 -9.27
CA ILE A 216 -8.29 -10.37 -8.26
C ILE A 216 -7.03 -9.78 -8.89
N GLU A 217 -6.65 -10.26 -10.07
CA GLU A 217 -5.49 -9.75 -10.80
C GLU A 217 -5.65 -8.29 -11.22
N ASP A 218 -6.84 -7.88 -11.63
CA ASP A 218 -7.12 -6.50 -12.01
C ASP A 218 -7.04 -5.54 -10.81
N ILE A 219 -7.56 -5.96 -9.66
CA ILE A 219 -7.43 -5.19 -8.42
C ILE A 219 -5.95 -5.13 -8.00
N ALA A 220 -5.20 -6.23 -8.14
CA ALA A 220 -3.78 -6.27 -7.88
C ALA A 220 -3.01 -5.28 -8.76
N ARG A 221 -3.33 -5.22 -10.07
CA ARG A 221 -2.75 -4.25 -11.02
C ARG A 221 -3.10 -2.81 -10.66
N MET A 222 -4.34 -2.54 -10.21
CA MET A 222 -4.78 -1.20 -9.81
C MET A 222 -3.90 -0.61 -8.71
N PHE A 223 -3.48 -1.42 -7.76
CA PHE A 223 -2.61 -0.99 -6.66
C PHE A 223 -1.13 -1.31 -6.91
N ASN A 224 -0.79 -1.86 -8.07
CA ASN A 224 0.56 -2.31 -8.42
C ASN A 224 1.13 -3.30 -7.36
N VAL A 225 0.30 -4.25 -6.93
CA VAL A 225 0.63 -5.27 -5.93
C VAL A 225 0.59 -6.65 -6.57
N SER A 226 1.56 -7.52 -6.27
CA SER A 226 1.51 -8.89 -6.78
C SER A 226 0.29 -9.65 -6.21
N PRO A 227 -0.45 -10.44 -7.02
CA PRO A 227 -1.58 -11.25 -6.56
C PRO A 227 -1.26 -12.17 -5.39
N ILE A 228 -0.01 -12.58 -5.23
CA ILE A 228 0.46 -13.41 -4.11
C ILE A 228 0.17 -12.78 -2.74
N PHE A 229 0.21 -11.44 -2.62
CA PHE A 229 -0.13 -10.72 -1.40
C PHE A 229 -1.63 -10.63 -1.14
N LEU A 230 -2.44 -10.97 -2.16
CA LEU A 230 -3.90 -11.12 -2.06
C LEU A 230 -4.31 -12.58 -1.84
N GLN A 231 -3.36 -13.44 -1.44
CA GLN A 231 -3.56 -14.87 -1.17
C GLN A 231 -3.95 -15.69 -2.43
N GLU A 232 -3.64 -15.21 -3.62
CA GLU A 232 -3.77 -15.97 -4.85
C GLU A 232 -2.47 -16.76 -5.11
N TYR A 233 -2.48 -18.05 -4.78
CA TYR A 233 -1.28 -18.91 -4.80
C TYR A 233 -1.27 -19.90 -5.97
N SER A 234 -2.20 -19.82 -6.91
CA SER A 234 -2.39 -20.82 -7.98
C SER A 234 -1.12 -21.10 -8.79
N ASN A 235 -0.22 -20.11 -8.89
CA ASN A 235 1.03 -20.19 -9.64
C ASN A 235 2.26 -19.83 -8.79
N SER A 236 2.18 -19.98 -7.46
CA SER A 236 3.23 -19.48 -6.56
C SER A 236 4.12 -20.61 -6.06
N THR A 237 5.42 -20.40 -6.14
CA THR A 237 6.44 -21.19 -5.45
C THR A 237 7.09 -20.36 -4.34
N TYR A 238 7.81 -20.98 -3.41
CA TYR A 238 8.50 -20.27 -2.33
C TYR A 238 9.51 -19.23 -2.84
N SER A 239 10.20 -19.52 -3.95
CA SER A 239 11.13 -18.58 -4.60
C SER A 239 10.40 -17.33 -5.13
N ASN A 240 9.21 -17.50 -5.69
CA ASN A 240 8.40 -16.39 -6.22
C ASN A 240 7.95 -15.42 -5.12
N PHE A 241 7.73 -15.91 -3.89
CA PHE A 241 7.36 -15.03 -2.77
C PHE A 241 8.50 -14.08 -2.38
N SER A 242 9.73 -14.56 -2.33
CA SER A 242 10.91 -13.74 -2.03
C SER A 242 11.14 -12.67 -3.11
N GLU A 243 11.02 -13.05 -4.38
CA GLU A 243 11.13 -12.10 -5.49
C GLU A 243 9.97 -11.10 -5.50
N ALA A 244 8.73 -11.56 -5.26
CA ALA A 244 7.57 -10.68 -5.15
C ALA A 244 7.74 -9.66 -4.01
N SER A 245 8.32 -10.06 -2.88
CA SER A 245 8.58 -9.15 -1.75
C SER A 245 9.61 -8.07 -2.11
N ARG A 246 10.67 -8.42 -2.83
CA ARG A 246 11.65 -7.43 -3.34
C ARG A 246 11.01 -6.50 -4.37
N ALA A 247 10.24 -7.06 -5.32
CA ALA A 247 9.52 -6.28 -6.32
C ALA A 247 8.51 -5.34 -5.67
N PHE A 248 7.77 -5.80 -4.66
CA PHE A 248 6.85 -4.96 -3.89
C PHE A 248 7.54 -3.74 -3.28
N LEU A 249 8.71 -3.94 -2.68
CA LEU A 249 9.46 -2.82 -2.11
C LEU A 249 9.96 -1.85 -3.19
N THR A 250 10.56 -2.37 -4.27
CA THR A 250 11.23 -1.53 -5.27
C THR A 250 10.26 -0.90 -6.26
N ILE A 251 9.20 -1.60 -6.65
CA ILE A 251 8.29 -1.17 -7.70
C ILE A 251 7.03 -0.52 -7.09
N THR A 252 6.46 -1.12 -6.04
CA THR A 252 5.21 -0.63 -5.44
C THR A 252 5.47 0.41 -4.35
N MET A 253 6.29 0.08 -3.36
CA MET A 253 6.46 0.94 -2.18
C MET A 253 7.39 2.14 -2.43
N ARG A 254 8.47 1.98 -3.20
CA ARG A 254 9.45 3.06 -3.41
C ARG A 254 8.86 4.37 -3.91
N PRO A 255 7.96 4.40 -4.91
CA PRO A 255 7.30 5.64 -5.32
C PRO A 255 6.46 6.29 -4.22
N TRP A 256 5.77 5.47 -3.41
CA TRP A 256 5.00 5.96 -2.27
C TRP A 256 5.88 6.58 -1.20
N LEU A 257 6.96 5.89 -0.83
CA LEU A 257 7.93 6.37 0.17
C LEU A 257 8.55 7.68 -0.29
N ALA A 258 9.01 7.75 -1.53
CA ALA A 258 9.58 8.98 -2.09
C ALA A 258 8.57 10.16 -2.07
N ASN A 259 7.30 9.90 -2.38
CA ASN A 259 6.25 10.91 -2.29
C ASN A 259 6.06 11.40 -0.84
N PHE A 260 5.98 10.49 0.12
CA PHE A 260 5.88 10.86 1.54
C PHE A 260 7.10 11.63 2.02
N GLU A 261 8.31 11.17 1.72
CA GLU A 261 9.59 11.81 2.09
C GLU A 261 9.65 13.26 1.59
N GLN A 262 9.30 13.46 0.31
CA GLN A 262 9.32 14.79 -0.31
C GLN A 262 8.24 15.70 0.25
N GLN A 263 7.03 15.20 0.49
CA GLN A 263 5.94 16.00 1.06
C GLN A 263 6.22 16.37 2.52
N ILE A 264 6.74 15.43 3.31
CA ILE A 264 7.15 15.69 4.70
C ILE A 264 8.25 16.75 4.71
N LYS A 265 9.27 16.61 3.87
CA LYS A 265 10.34 17.59 3.73
C LYS A 265 9.80 18.96 3.37
N SER A 266 8.95 19.04 2.36
CA SER A 266 8.35 20.29 1.89
C SER A 266 7.45 20.94 2.94
N ALA A 267 6.68 20.17 3.73
CA ALA A 267 5.71 20.73 4.68
C ALA A 267 6.32 21.07 6.05
N LEU A 268 7.26 20.26 6.55
CA LEU A 268 7.76 20.40 7.93
C LEU A 268 9.11 21.08 8.04
N LEU A 269 9.87 21.20 6.94
CA LEU A 269 11.23 21.77 6.94
C LEU A 269 11.33 23.07 6.12
N LEU A 270 10.19 23.74 5.90
CA LEU A 270 10.08 24.97 5.12
C LEU A 270 10.89 26.16 5.68
N ASN A 271 10.99 26.25 7.00
CA ASN A 271 11.55 27.40 7.71
C ASN A 271 13.04 27.27 8.00
N VAL A 272 13.71 26.29 7.38
CA VAL A 272 15.15 26.18 7.55
C VAL A 272 15.82 27.28 6.76
N PRO A 273 16.53 28.20 7.44
CA PRO A 273 17.25 29.30 6.75
C PRO A 273 18.17 28.72 5.68
N GLN A 274 18.39 29.48 4.61
CA GLN A 274 19.29 29.15 3.49
C GLN A 274 20.77 29.05 3.92
N SER A 275 21.05 28.52 5.10
CA SER A 275 22.37 28.42 5.73
C SER A 275 23.25 27.30 5.13
N GLY A 276 22.96 26.83 3.92
CA GLY A 276 23.74 25.78 3.28
C GLY A 276 23.47 24.37 3.84
N VAL A 277 22.59 24.23 4.83
CA VAL A 277 22.23 22.95 5.41
C VAL A 277 21.12 22.29 4.57
N ARG A 278 21.40 21.08 4.11
CA ARG A 278 20.46 20.28 3.35
C ARG A 278 19.90 19.18 4.24
N TYR A 279 18.56 19.08 4.34
CA TYR A 279 17.89 18.01 5.06
C TYR A 279 17.37 16.95 4.10
N GLN A 280 17.39 15.70 4.55
CA GLN A 280 16.80 14.56 3.86
C GLN A 280 15.93 13.77 4.83
N VAL A 281 14.74 13.42 4.38
CA VAL A 281 13.82 12.51 5.08
C VAL A 281 13.87 11.20 4.35
N GLU A 282 14.04 10.08 5.06
CA GLU A 282 14.16 8.76 4.45
C GLU A 282 13.50 7.69 5.32
N PHE A 283 12.68 6.84 4.70
CA PHE A 283 12.12 5.68 5.38
C PHE A 283 13.13 4.55 5.44
N ASP A 284 13.29 3.95 6.63
CA ASP A 284 14.07 2.73 6.76
C ASP A 284 13.32 1.55 6.16
N THR A 285 13.86 1.06 5.05
CA THR A 285 13.34 -0.11 4.34
C THR A 285 14.11 -1.39 4.67
N ALA A 286 15.15 -1.31 5.49
CA ALA A 286 16.01 -2.45 5.81
C ALA A 286 15.23 -3.60 6.46
N ASP A 287 14.25 -3.30 7.29
CA ASP A 287 13.40 -4.31 7.95
C ASP A 287 12.60 -5.16 6.96
N LEU A 288 12.12 -4.57 5.86
CA LEU A 288 11.39 -5.31 4.83
C LEU A 288 12.28 -6.26 4.01
N LEU A 289 13.59 -5.96 3.95
CA LEU A 289 14.59 -6.79 3.29
C LEU A 289 15.19 -7.83 4.22
N ARG A 290 14.91 -7.76 5.53
CA ARG A 290 15.43 -8.66 6.58
C ARG A 290 14.89 -10.11 6.51
N ALA A 291 14.21 -10.49 5.44
CA ALA A 291 13.53 -11.78 5.33
C ALA A 291 14.44 -13.01 5.48
N ASN A 292 15.77 -12.88 5.24
CA ASN A 292 16.73 -13.97 5.39
C ASN A 292 17.92 -13.58 6.30
N PRO A 293 17.94 -14.01 7.58
CA PRO A 293 19.04 -13.72 8.50
C PRO A 293 20.41 -14.12 7.94
N ARG A 294 20.47 -15.25 7.22
CA ARG A 294 21.72 -15.74 6.63
C ARG A 294 22.30 -14.78 5.60
N GLU A 295 21.47 -14.30 4.68
CA GLU A 295 21.90 -13.32 3.65
C GLU A 295 22.34 -12.01 4.29
N ARG A 296 21.66 -11.59 5.34
CA ARG A 296 21.99 -10.37 6.08
C ARG A 296 23.37 -10.47 6.73
N PHE A 297 23.64 -11.56 7.46
CA PHE A 297 24.94 -11.77 8.08
C PHE A 297 26.05 -11.92 7.06
N LEU A 298 25.82 -12.56 5.92
CA LEU A 298 26.77 -12.60 4.80
C LEU A 298 27.05 -11.21 4.23
N SER A 299 26.03 -10.35 4.15
CA SER A 299 26.17 -8.96 3.74
C SER A 299 27.02 -8.17 4.72
N TYR A 300 26.80 -8.32 6.03
CA TYR A 300 27.65 -7.70 7.07
C TYR A 300 29.08 -8.20 7.01
N GLU A 301 29.27 -9.51 6.88
CA GLU A 301 30.61 -10.09 6.74
C GLU A 301 31.35 -9.47 5.54
N THR A 302 30.68 -9.35 4.41
CA THR A 302 31.26 -8.72 3.20
C THR A 302 31.57 -7.26 3.41
N ALA A 303 30.64 -6.49 4.02
CA ALA A 303 30.82 -5.07 4.29
C ALA A 303 31.96 -4.79 5.29
N ILE A 304 32.09 -5.61 6.33
CA ILE A 304 33.19 -5.51 7.30
C ILE A 304 34.52 -5.89 6.66
N LYS A 305 34.57 -6.96 5.89
CA LYS A 305 35.80 -7.39 5.19
C LYS A 305 36.28 -6.36 4.17
N SER A 306 35.35 -5.70 3.47
CA SER A 306 35.68 -4.64 2.48
C SER A 306 36.03 -3.29 3.14
N GLY A 307 35.90 -3.17 4.47
CA GLY A 307 36.16 -1.91 5.17
C GLY A 307 35.10 -0.82 4.96
N VAL A 308 33.92 -1.19 4.46
CA VAL A 308 32.77 -0.28 4.28
C VAL A 308 32.04 -0.05 5.60
N MET A 309 32.09 -1.06 6.48
CA MET A 309 31.39 -1.05 7.77
C MET A 309 32.33 -1.58 8.87
N CYS A 310 32.24 -1.00 10.07
CA CYS A 310 32.93 -1.56 11.23
C CYS A 310 32.04 -2.59 11.98
N PRO A 311 32.59 -3.47 12.80
CA PRO A 311 31.83 -4.45 13.57
C PRO A 311 30.76 -3.83 14.48
N ASN A 312 31.03 -2.67 15.09
CA ASN A 312 30.07 -2.00 15.97
C ASN A 312 28.88 -1.43 15.23
N GLU A 313 29.05 -0.90 14.02
CA GLU A 313 27.93 -0.48 13.16
C GLU A 313 27.01 -1.64 12.77
N ALA A 314 27.58 -2.84 12.54
CA ALA A 314 26.78 -4.04 12.29
C ALA A 314 26.02 -4.49 13.56
N ARG A 315 26.65 -4.39 14.73
CA ARG A 315 26.03 -4.70 16.03
C ARG A 315 24.90 -3.74 16.38
N GLU A 316 25.09 -2.43 16.14
CA GLU A 316 24.08 -1.40 16.33
C GLU A 316 22.83 -1.67 15.48
N ARG A 317 23.00 -2.06 14.21
CA ARG A 317 21.88 -2.44 13.33
C ARG A 317 21.11 -3.68 13.81
N GLU A 318 21.73 -4.54 14.60
CA GLU A 318 21.09 -5.71 15.23
C GLU A 318 20.63 -5.41 16.67
N GLY A 319 20.73 -4.16 17.14
CA GLY A 319 20.35 -3.77 18.51
C GLY A 319 21.28 -4.37 19.58
N LEU A 320 22.51 -4.72 19.23
CA LEU A 320 23.49 -5.30 20.13
C LEU A 320 24.42 -4.20 20.69
N PRO A 321 24.84 -4.28 21.97
CA PRO A 321 25.75 -3.31 22.54
C PRO A 321 27.12 -3.33 21.82
N PRO A 322 27.81 -2.18 21.73
CA PRO A 322 29.16 -2.14 21.14
C PRO A 322 30.14 -3.03 21.90
N ARG A 323 31.17 -3.46 21.20
CA ARG A 323 32.29 -4.21 21.82
C ARG A 323 33.60 -3.42 21.69
N ASP A 324 34.53 -3.68 22.60
CA ASP A 324 35.85 -3.06 22.53
C ASP A 324 36.61 -3.44 21.24
N GLY A 325 37.22 -2.46 20.58
CA GLY A 325 37.91 -2.63 19.30
C GLY A 325 36.99 -2.86 18.09
N GLY A 326 35.66 -2.74 18.28
CA GLY A 326 34.71 -2.97 17.22
C GLY A 326 34.48 -1.77 16.24
N ASP A 327 35.12 -0.63 16.54
CA ASP A 327 35.01 0.58 15.69
C ASP A 327 36.11 0.65 14.62
N GLU A 328 37.05 -0.31 14.65
CA GLU A 328 38.12 -0.39 13.67
C GLU A 328 37.61 -0.98 12.34
N PHE A 329 37.90 -0.27 11.23
CA PHE A 329 37.60 -0.78 9.89
C PHE A 329 38.64 -1.79 9.45
N SER A 330 38.22 -2.84 8.78
CA SER A 330 39.12 -3.84 8.19
C SER A 330 40.04 -3.18 7.17
N GLN A 331 41.34 -3.45 7.30
CA GLN A 331 42.38 -2.99 6.38
C GLN A 331 42.80 -4.08 5.38
N ALA A 332 41.96 -5.06 5.14
CA ALA A 332 42.24 -6.21 4.24
C ALA A 332 42.71 -5.78 2.83
N TRP A 333 42.28 -4.61 2.36
CA TRP A 333 42.75 -4.03 1.09
C TRP A 333 44.25 -3.65 1.12
N LYS A 334 44.82 -3.27 2.30
CA LYS A 334 46.26 -2.96 2.42
C LYS A 334 47.10 -4.23 2.31
N GLN A 335 46.65 -5.36 2.88
CA GLN A 335 47.34 -6.62 2.79
C GLN A 335 47.44 -7.13 1.34
N HIS A 336 46.42 -6.90 0.51
CA HIS A 336 46.46 -7.28 -0.90
C HIS A 336 47.46 -6.44 -1.72
N ILE A 337 47.68 -5.18 -1.35
CA ILE A 337 48.67 -4.31 -2.03
C ILE A 337 50.10 -4.71 -1.61
N GLU A 338 50.31 -5.07 -0.34
CA GLU A 338 51.62 -5.55 0.13
C GLU A 338 52.02 -6.89 -0.50
N VAL A 339 51.08 -7.83 -0.60
CA VAL A 339 51.27 -9.11 -1.28
C VAL A 339 51.59 -8.92 -2.76
N LYS A 340 50.95 -8.02 -3.47
CA LYS A 340 51.25 -7.68 -4.88
C LYS A 340 52.61 -7.02 -5.01
N LYS A 341 52.98 -6.09 -4.14
CA LYS A 341 54.32 -5.45 -4.16
C LYS A 341 55.43 -6.43 -3.90
N HIS A 342 55.22 -7.39 -2.96
CA HIS A 342 56.22 -8.46 -2.73
C HIS A 342 56.30 -9.48 -3.87
N ALA A 343 55.21 -9.74 -4.57
CA ALA A 343 55.24 -10.62 -5.77
C ALA A 343 55.94 -9.96 -6.95
N GLU A 344 55.79 -8.64 -7.12
CA GLU A 344 56.45 -7.87 -8.19
C GLU A 344 57.94 -7.60 -7.87
N HIS A 345 58.38 -7.68 -6.65
CA HIS A 345 59.79 -7.49 -6.27
C HIS A 345 60.60 -8.77 -6.30
N ASN A 346 59.90 -9.92 -6.33
CA ASN A 346 60.49 -11.26 -6.43
C ASN A 346 60.37 -11.90 -7.83
N ALA A 347 59.86 -11.19 -8.82
CA ALA A 347 59.82 -11.58 -10.21
C ALA A 347 60.81 -10.73 -11.04
#